data_30c8d275202f3c915d6268beccce9550
#
_entry.id   30c8d275202f3c915d6268beccce9550
#
_cell.length_a   1.000
_cell.length_b   1.000
_cell.length_c   1.000
_cell.angle_alpha   90.00
_cell.angle_beta   90.00
_cell.angle_gamma   90.00
#
_symmetry.space_group_name_H-M   'P 1'
#
loop_
_entity.id
_entity.type
_entity.pdbx_description
1 polymer ?
#
loop_
_entity_poly.entity_id
_entity_poly.type
_entity_poly.pdbx_seq_one_letter_code
_entity_poly.pdbx_strand_id
1 'polypeptide(L)'
;MARVKTGKITRKKHKKILKLAKGYYGAKSIRFRMAKQAVMKSGQYAYVGRKLRKRDFRRLWIARINAAARANGINYSTLINGMKKANINVNRKMLAEMAVNDPKAFSEIVATIK
;
A
#
# COMPACT_ATOMS: atom_id res chain seq x y z
N MET A 1 -47.70 -30.30 -9.40
CA MET A 1 -46.26 -30.03 -9.44
C MET A 1 -45.85 -29.13 -8.29
N ALA A 2 -44.75 -29.45 -7.62
CA ALA A 2 -44.22 -28.60 -6.56
C ALA A 2 -43.64 -27.29 -7.14
N ARG A 3 -44.13 -26.12 -6.66
CA ARG A 3 -43.65 -24.81 -7.09
C ARG A 3 -42.30 -24.51 -6.44
N VAL A 4 -41.27 -24.26 -7.23
CA VAL A 4 -39.95 -23.85 -6.73
C VAL A 4 -40.02 -22.45 -6.10
N LYS A 5 -39.69 -22.33 -4.81
CA LYS A 5 -39.66 -21.06 -4.07
C LYS A 5 -38.19 -20.62 -3.87
N THR A 6 -37.81 -19.53 -4.49
CA THR A 6 -36.41 -19.02 -4.44
C THR A 6 -36.09 -18.17 -3.20
N GLY A 7 -37.05 -17.85 -2.36
CA GLY A 7 -36.90 -16.97 -1.20
C GLY A 7 -35.77 -17.37 -0.23
N LYS A 8 -35.61 -18.66 0.04
CA LYS A 8 -34.54 -19.18 0.91
C LYS A 8 -33.14 -18.88 0.32
N ILE A 9 -32.97 -19.08 -0.98
CA ILE A 9 -31.71 -18.84 -1.70
C ILE A 9 -31.41 -17.34 -1.75
N THR A 10 -32.41 -16.52 -2.09
CA THR A 10 -32.29 -15.06 -2.12
C THR A 10 -31.90 -14.52 -0.75
N ARG A 11 -32.53 -14.97 0.33
CA ARG A 11 -32.17 -14.57 1.70
C ARG A 11 -30.72 -14.96 2.06
N LYS A 12 -30.24 -16.13 1.64
CA LYS A 12 -28.85 -16.57 1.84
C LYS A 12 -27.87 -15.64 1.12
N LYS A 13 -28.18 -15.24 -0.14
CA LYS A 13 -27.37 -14.27 -0.89
C LYS A 13 -27.34 -12.90 -0.21
N HIS A 14 -28.49 -12.40 0.26
CA HIS A 14 -28.57 -11.13 0.99
C HIS A 14 -27.75 -11.16 2.29
N LYS A 15 -27.87 -12.22 3.09
CA LYS A 15 -27.09 -12.38 4.33
C LYS A 15 -25.59 -12.38 4.09
N LYS A 16 -25.11 -12.94 2.96
CA LYS A 16 -23.67 -12.90 2.59
C LYS A 16 -23.17 -11.45 2.45
N ILE A 17 -23.91 -10.60 1.74
CA ILE A 17 -23.56 -9.19 1.58
C ILE A 17 -23.64 -8.43 2.90
N LEU A 18 -24.72 -8.63 3.68
CA LEU A 18 -24.88 -7.98 4.98
C LEU A 18 -23.77 -8.39 5.97
N LYS A 19 -23.25 -9.61 5.88
CA LYS A 19 -22.10 -10.05 6.69
C LYS A 19 -20.84 -9.24 6.36
N LEU A 20 -20.60 -8.93 5.09
CA LEU A 20 -19.48 -8.09 4.65
C LEU A 20 -19.67 -6.61 5.04
N ALA A 21 -20.92 -6.16 5.20
CA ALA A 21 -21.25 -4.79 5.57
C ALA A 21 -21.36 -4.58 7.11
N LYS A 22 -21.01 -5.57 7.93
CA LYS A 22 -20.99 -5.41 9.39
C LYS A 22 -20.08 -4.26 9.80
N GLY A 23 -20.55 -3.43 10.74
CA GLY A 23 -19.81 -2.26 11.23
C GLY A 23 -19.96 -1.02 10.37
N TYR A 24 -20.68 -1.06 9.23
CA TYR A 24 -20.94 0.12 8.43
C TYR A 24 -21.98 1.02 9.11
N TYR A 25 -21.82 2.32 8.93
CA TYR A 25 -22.69 3.31 9.56
C TYR A 25 -24.14 3.24 9.10
N GLY A 26 -25.09 3.26 10.04
CA GLY A 26 -26.53 3.37 9.80
C GLY A 26 -27.12 2.25 8.94
N ALA A 27 -27.97 2.62 8.01
CA ALA A 27 -28.69 1.68 7.13
C ALA A 27 -27.77 0.84 6.22
N LYS A 28 -26.51 1.22 6.03
CA LYS A 28 -25.51 0.49 5.24
C LYS A 28 -25.15 -0.86 5.82
N SER A 29 -25.34 -1.07 7.13
CA SER A 29 -25.09 -2.36 7.79
C SER A 29 -26.34 -3.27 7.83
N ILE A 30 -27.54 -2.71 7.63
CA ILE A 30 -28.81 -3.41 7.88
C ILE A 30 -29.60 -3.62 6.58
N ARG A 31 -29.76 -2.58 5.75
CA ARG A 31 -30.56 -2.63 4.52
C ARG A 31 -29.74 -3.14 3.35
N PHE A 32 -30.17 -4.26 2.76
CA PHE A 32 -29.44 -4.95 1.68
C PHE A 32 -29.05 -4.02 0.50
N ARG A 33 -30.00 -3.19 0.02
CA ARG A 33 -29.74 -2.28 -1.11
C ARG A 33 -28.59 -1.33 -0.82
N MET A 34 -28.59 -0.70 0.34
CA MET A 34 -27.53 0.23 0.77
C MET A 34 -26.22 -0.51 1.06
N ALA A 35 -26.31 -1.66 1.74
CA ALA A 35 -25.17 -2.52 2.04
C ALA A 35 -24.45 -2.99 0.77
N LYS A 36 -25.19 -3.43 -0.25
CA LYS A 36 -24.63 -3.89 -1.53
C LYS A 36 -23.80 -2.80 -2.20
N GLN A 37 -24.34 -1.58 -2.30
CA GLN A 37 -23.62 -0.44 -2.89
C GLN A 37 -22.35 -0.11 -2.11
N ALA A 38 -22.43 -0.05 -0.78
CA ALA A 38 -21.30 0.24 0.08
C ALA A 38 -20.19 -0.82 -0.02
N VAL A 39 -20.54 -2.10 -0.05
CA VAL A 39 -19.59 -3.21 -0.21
C VAL A 39 -18.92 -3.17 -1.58
N MET A 40 -19.66 -2.92 -2.66
CA MET A 40 -19.07 -2.78 -4.00
C MET A 40 -18.06 -1.63 -4.05
N LYS A 41 -18.42 -0.48 -3.48
CA LYS A 41 -17.53 0.69 -3.43
C LYS A 41 -16.27 0.43 -2.58
N SER A 42 -16.44 -0.24 -1.45
CA SER A 42 -15.33 -0.70 -0.61
C SER A 42 -14.37 -1.61 -1.39
N GLY A 43 -14.89 -2.56 -2.16
CA GLY A 43 -14.10 -3.43 -3.03
C GLY A 43 -13.30 -2.68 -4.09
N GLN A 44 -13.92 -1.68 -4.73
CA GLN A 44 -13.23 -0.79 -5.68
C GLN A 44 -12.08 -0.03 -5.01
N TYR A 45 -12.33 0.58 -3.85
CA TYR A 45 -11.30 1.32 -3.13
C TYR A 45 -10.19 0.40 -2.63
N ALA A 46 -10.50 -0.81 -2.18
CA ALA A 46 -9.49 -1.80 -1.81
C ALA A 46 -8.60 -2.19 -3.00
N TYR A 47 -9.17 -2.37 -4.19
CA TYR A 47 -8.41 -2.64 -5.42
C TYR A 47 -7.47 -1.49 -5.78
N VAL A 48 -8.00 -0.26 -5.81
CA VAL A 48 -7.19 0.95 -6.09
C VAL A 48 -6.12 1.14 -5.03
N GLY A 49 -6.47 1.01 -3.75
CA GLY A 49 -5.56 1.16 -2.62
C GLY A 49 -4.38 0.18 -2.68
N ARG A 50 -4.63 -1.09 -3.03
CA ARG A 50 -3.53 -2.06 -3.22
C ARG A 50 -2.58 -1.67 -4.36
N LYS A 51 -3.08 -1.05 -5.43
CA LYS A 51 -2.23 -0.52 -6.52
C LYS A 51 -1.47 0.74 -6.12
N LEU A 52 -2.11 1.63 -5.36
CA LEU A 52 -1.47 2.86 -4.86
C LEU A 52 -0.39 2.57 -3.81
N ARG A 53 -0.55 1.53 -2.99
CA ARG A 53 0.40 1.15 -1.95
C ARG A 53 1.86 1.08 -2.43
N LYS A 54 2.10 0.54 -3.64
CA LYS A 54 3.44 0.47 -4.22
C LYS A 54 4.05 1.87 -4.44
N ARG A 55 3.24 2.83 -4.87
CA ARG A 55 3.66 4.23 -5.10
C ARG A 55 3.93 4.94 -3.78
N ASP A 56 3.09 4.70 -2.79
CA ASP A 56 3.20 5.34 -1.47
C ASP A 56 4.44 4.85 -0.72
N PHE A 57 4.69 3.54 -0.70
CA PHE A 57 5.91 3.00 -0.13
C PHE A 57 7.17 3.49 -0.86
N ARG A 58 7.15 3.58 -2.19
CA ARG A 58 8.29 4.13 -2.93
C ARG A 58 8.56 5.60 -2.57
N ARG A 59 7.53 6.42 -2.41
CA ARG A 59 7.68 7.81 -1.93
C ARG A 59 8.31 7.86 -0.55
N LEU A 60 7.85 7.03 0.36
CA LEU A 60 8.38 6.93 1.72
C LEU A 60 9.86 6.54 1.72
N TRP A 61 10.24 5.52 0.94
CA TRP A 61 11.66 5.14 0.82
C TRP A 61 12.52 6.26 0.27
N ILE A 62 12.07 6.94 -0.79
CA ILE A 62 12.78 8.07 -1.38
C ILE A 62 12.96 9.21 -0.36
N ALA A 63 11.92 9.52 0.42
CA ALA A 63 12.00 10.54 1.46
C ALA A 63 13.06 10.18 2.54
N ARG A 64 13.07 8.95 3.02
CA ARG A 64 14.05 8.44 4.01
C ARG A 64 15.48 8.48 3.46
N ILE A 65 15.69 7.97 2.25
CA ILE A 65 17.02 8.00 1.59
C ILE A 65 17.48 9.43 1.38
N ASN A 66 16.63 10.34 0.94
CA ASN A 66 16.99 11.74 0.71
C ASN A 66 17.36 12.46 2.01
N ALA A 67 16.66 12.19 3.10
CA ALA A 67 17.00 12.74 4.41
C ALA A 67 18.41 12.29 4.85
N ALA A 68 18.70 10.99 4.76
CA ALA A 68 20.02 10.44 5.09
C ALA A 68 21.12 10.92 4.14
N ALA A 69 20.83 11.04 2.85
CA ALA A 69 21.78 11.56 1.86
C ALA A 69 22.13 13.03 2.16
N ARG A 70 21.15 13.87 2.51
CA ARG A 70 21.37 15.27 2.90
C ARG A 70 22.19 15.40 4.18
N ALA A 71 21.98 14.53 5.16
CA ALA A 71 22.80 14.47 6.36
C ALA A 71 24.29 14.17 6.04
N ASN A 72 24.56 13.44 4.94
CA ASN A 72 25.89 13.15 4.42
C ASN A 72 26.39 14.18 3.36
N GLY A 73 25.68 15.30 3.19
CA GLY A 73 26.07 16.41 2.31
C GLY A 73 25.82 16.21 0.81
N ILE A 74 24.98 15.22 0.44
CA ILE A 74 24.58 14.97 -0.96
C ILE A 74 23.05 14.90 -1.08
N ASN A 75 22.53 15.07 -2.29
CA ASN A 75 21.10 14.91 -2.56
C ASN A 75 20.79 13.50 -3.12
N TYR A 76 19.51 13.16 -3.15
CA TYR A 76 19.02 11.86 -3.64
C TYR A 76 19.45 11.56 -5.08
N SER A 77 19.40 12.55 -5.97
CA SER A 77 19.76 12.39 -7.39
C SER A 77 21.24 12.07 -7.57
N THR A 78 22.09 12.78 -6.84
CA THR A 78 23.54 12.55 -6.83
C THR A 78 23.88 11.18 -6.28
N LEU A 79 23.24 10.78 -5.16
CA LEU A 79 23.39 9.45 -4.59
C LEU A 79 23.07 8.34 -5.61
N ILE A 80 21.88 8.39 -6.23
CA ILE A 80 21.45 7.35 -7.18
C ILE A 80 22.34 7.34 -8.43
N ASN A 81 22.80 8.50 -8.91
CA ASN A 81 23.71 8.55 -10.04
C ASN A 81 25.10 7.97 -9.69
N GLY A 82 25.65 8.32 -8.52
CA GLY A 82 26.90 7.75 -8.01
C GLY A 82 26.83 6.23 -7.87
N MET A 83 25.77 5.71 -7.27
CA MET A 83 25.57 4.26 -7.15
C MET A 83 25.51 3.55 -8.51
N LYS A 84 24.86 4.15 -9.52
CA LYS A 84 24.84 3.61 -10.89
C LYS A 84 26.25 3.58 -11.49
N LYS A 85 27.04 4.64 -11.34
CA LYS A 85 28.43 4.70 -11.83
C LYS A 85 29.33 3.69 -11.13
N ALA A 86 29.14 3.48 -9.83
CA ALA A 86 29.89 2.51 -9.04
C ALA A 86 29.35 1.05 -9.18
N ASN A 87 28.35 0.79 -10.04
CA ASN A 87 27.70 -0.50 -10.20
C ASN A 87 27.13 -1.10 -8.90
N ILE A 88 26.76 -0.25 -7.94
CA ILE A 88 26.16 -0.68 -6.66
C ILE A 88 24.67 -0.91 -6.87
N ASN A 89 24.24 -2.19 -6.86
CA ASN A 89 22.88 -2.60 -7.20
C ASN A 89 22.07 -2.90 -5.94
N VAL A 90 21.66 -1.86 -5.20
CA VAL A 90 20.82 -1.96 -4.00
C VAL A 90 19.44 -1.35 -4.29
N ASN A 91 18.37 -2.06 -3.90
CA ASN A 91 17.02 -1.55 -4.09
C ASN A 91 16.68 -0.46 -3.05
N ARG A 92 15.68 0.39 -3.39
CA ARG A 92 15.30 1.53 -2.54
C ARG A 92 14.75 1.13 -1.17
N LYS A 93 14.14 -0.05 -1.05
CA LYS A 93 13.65 -0.56 0.23
C LYS A 93 14.82 -0.82 1.18
N MET A 94 15.83 -1.54 0.71
CA MET A 94 17.03 -1.83 1.49
C MET A 94 17.81 -0.56 1.85
N LEU A 95 18.00 0.36 0.89
CA LEU A 95 18.64 1.65 1.16
C LEU A 95 17.89 2.47 2.22
N ALA A 96 16.55 2.48 2.16
CA ALA A 96 15.75 3.19 3.15
C ALA A 96 15.80 2.53 4.52
N GLU A 97 15.94 1.22 4.57
CA GLU A 97 16.10 0.47 5.81
C GLU A 97 17.49 0.70 6.43
N MET A 98 18.54 0.66 5.63
CA MET A 98 19.90 1.04 6.06
C MET A 98 19.97 2.48 6.56
N ALA A 99 19.33 3.41 5.87
CA ALA A 99 19.28 4.81 6.27
C ALA A 99 18.69 5.05 7.67
N VAL A 100 17.81 4.14 8.16
CA VAL A 100 17.17 4.24 9.49
C VAL A 100 17.87 3.38 10.52
N ASN A 101 18.19 2.13 10.17
CA ASN A 101 18.66 1.12 11.13
C ASN A 101 20.20 1.05 11.21
N ASP A 102 20.89 1.38 10.12
CA ASP A 102 22.36 1.37 10.05
C ASP A 102 22.91 2.59 9.30
N PRO A 103 22.94 3.77 9.95
CA PRO A 103 23.46 4.99 9.35
C PRO A 103 24.95 4.92 8.98
N LYS A 104 25.73 4.06 9.67
CA LYS A 104 27.17 3.88 9.39
C LYS A 104 27.38 3.23 8.04
N ALA A 105 26.73 2.09 7.78
CA ALA A 105 26.78 1.41 6.48
C ALA A 105 26.27 2.31 5.34
N PHE A 106 25.23 3.12 5.60
CA PHE A 106 24.76 4.11 4.63
C PHE A 106 25.83 5.17 4.32
N SER A 107 26.55 5.66 5.32
CA SER A 107 27.64 6.63 5.16
C SER A 107 28.82 6.07 4.36
N GLU A 108 29.16 4.80 4.55
CA GLU A 108 30.20 4.09 3.79
C GLU A 108 29.83 4.01 2.29
N ILE A 109 28.57 3.70 1.96
CA ILE A 109 28.08 3.75 0.59
C ILE A 109 28.23 5.16 0.01
N VAL A 110 27.88 6.19 0.78
CA VAL A 110 28.05 7.60 0.33
C VAL A 110 29.51 7.94 0.11
N ALA A 111 30.43 7.49 0.97
CA ALA A 111 31.86 7.72 0.82
C ALA A 111 32.43 7.07 -0.44
N THR A 112 31.97 5.87 -0.78
CA THR A 112 32.41 5.13 -1.99
C THR A 112 32.01 5.83 -3.30
N ILE A 113 30.95 6.65 -3.28
CA ILE A 113 30.38 7.30 -4.48
C ILE A 113 30.72 8.79 -4.60
N LYS A 114 31.37 9.39 -3.59
CA LYS A 114 31.89 10.76 -3.62
C LYS A 114 33.20 10.84 -4.42
#